data_d380df40e3fd9c223fbcdecb25e820b6
#
_entry.id   d380df40e3fd9c223fbcdecb25e820b6
#
_cell.length_a   1.000
_cell.length_b   1.000
_cell.length_c   1.000
_cell.angle_alpha   90.00
_cell.angle_beta   90.00
_cell.angle_gamma   90.00
#
_symmetry.space_group_name_H-M   'P 1'
#
loop_
_entity.id
_entity.type
_entity.pdbx_description
1 polymer ?
#
loop_
_entity_poly.entity_id
_entity_poly.type
_entity_poly.pdbx_seq_one_letter_code
_entity_poly.pdbx_strand_id
1 'polypeptide(L)'
;MRPTTMIEPRPHGRAAAAADMIWRVAPSRLPGTLLDQIGQTPLLRLARVMADLPASVEVWVKAEWFNPGGSVKDRAALRMVEEAERRGHLHSDKVLIDATSGNTGIAYALIGAIKGFQVELVMPANVSQERKALVRXXXXTARG
;
A
#
# COMPACT_ATOMS: atom_id res chain seq x y z
N MET A 1 11.81 8.24 14.95
CA MET A 1 10.61 7.39 14.75
C MET A 1 9.92 7.21 16.10
N ARG A 2 8.74 7.82 16.29
CA ARG A 2 7.98 7.60 17.53
C ARG A 2 7.12 6.34 17.35
N PRO A 3 7.04 5.47 18.33
CA PRO A 3 6.23 4.26 18.22
C PRO A 3 4.75 4.60 18.06
N THR A 4 4.06 3.87 17.21
CA THR A 4 2.61 3.96 17.07
C THR A 4 1.98 3.43 18.36
N THR A 5 1.36 4.31 19.12
CA THR A 5 0.68 3.91 20.34
C THR A 5 -0.62 3.20 19.98
N MET A 6 -0.71 1.92 20.32
CA MET A 6 -1.96 1.19 20.21
C MET A 6 -2.85 1.57 21.40
N ILE A 7 -4.03 2.09 21.10
CA ILE A 7 -5.03 2.43 22.12
C ILE A 7 -5.89 1.18 22.38
N GLU A 8 -5.85 0.68 23.60
CA GLU A 8 -6.72 -0.44 23.98
C GLU A 8 -8.19 -0.01 24.00
N PRO A 9 -9.10 -0.86 23.53
CA PRO A 9 -10.53 -0.53 23.57
C PRO A 9 -11.02 -0.50 25.02
N ARG A 10 -11.83 0.49 25.37
CA ARG A 10 -12.50 0.55 26.66
C ARG A 10 -13.57 -0.56 26.72
N PRO A 11 -13.67 -1.31 27.80
CA PRO A 11 -14.72 -2.32 27.93
C PRO A 11 -16.10 -1.67 28.08
N HIS A 12 -16.91 -1.78 27.06
CA HIS A 12 -18.34 -1.47 27.21
C HIS A 12 -19.07 -2.75 27.63
N GLY A 13 -19.82 -2.64 28.69
CA GLY A 13 -20.45 -3.78 29.35
C GLY A 13 -21.40 -4.59 28.46
N ARG A 14 -21.41 -5.88 28.75
CA ARG A 14 -22.30 -6.97 28.34
C ARG A 14 -22.61 -7.18 26.87
N ALA A 15 -22.05 -8.27 26.38
CA ALA A 15 -22.52 -9.09 25.26
C ALA A 15 -22.85 -8.36 23.97
N ALA A 16 -21.89 -7.62 23.45
CA ALA A 16 -21.85 -7.35 22.02
C ALA A 16 -21.04 -8.48 21.37
N ALA A 17 -21.62 -9.11 20.39
CA ALA A 17 -20.98 -10.17 19.62
C ALA A 17 -19.60 -9.72 19.11
N ALA A 18 -18.69 -10.68 18.97
CA ALA A 18 -17.29 -10.49 18.60
C ALA A 18 -17.06 -9.81 17.20
N ALA A 19 -18.09 -9.14 16.67
CA ALA A 19 -18.08 -8.57 15.33
C ALA A 19 -17.57 -7.11 15.27
N ASP A 20 -17.41 -6.43 16.41
CA ASP A 20 -17.22 -4.97 16.39
C ASP A 20 -15.85 -4.47 16.87
N MET A 21 -14.84 -5.32 16.85
CA MET A 21 -13.50 -4.82 17.15
C MET A 21 -12.85 -4.22 15.89
N ILE A 22 -13.36 -3.04 15.51
CA ILE A 22 -12.67 -2.21 14.54
C ILE A 22 -11.55 -1.49 15.30
N TRP A 23 -10.31 -1.89 15.03
CA TRP A 23 -9.16 -1.17 15.57
C TRP A 23 -9.11 0.20 14.93
N ARG A 24 -9.48 1.22 15.67
CA ARG A 24 -9.26 2.59 15.24
C ARG A 24 -7.79 2.92 15.45
N VAL A 25 -7.05 2.93 14.37
CA VAL A 25 -5.74 3.58 14.37
C VAL A 25 -6.05 5.07 14.54
N ALA A 26 -5.67 5.65 15.67
CA ALA A 26 -5.79 7.09 15.84
C ALA A 26 -5.03 7.75 14.69
N PRO A 27 -5.61 8.73 13.98
CA PRO A 27 -4.88 9.44 12.96
C PRO A 27 -3.73 10.19 13.60
N SER A 28 -2.55 9.59 13.58
CA SER A 28 -1.35 10.41 13.65
C SER A 28 -1.51 11.46 12.55
N ARG A 29 -1.12 12.68 12.78
CA ARG A 29 -1.18 13.79 11.82
C ARG A 29 -1.02 13.29 10.42
N LEU A 30 -2.00 13.58 9.56
CA LEU A 30 -1.96 13.12 8.17
C LEU A 30 -0.59 13.45 7.59
N PRO A 31 0.16 12.44 7.17
CA PRO A 31 1.46 12.70 6.55
C PRO A 31 1.25 13.55 5.30
N GLY A 32 2.26 14.27 4.88
CA GLY A 32 2.15 15.26 3.83
C GLY A 32 1.88 14.71 2.43
N THR A 33 2.15 13.43 2.19
CA THR A 33 2.00 12.83 0.86
C THR A 33 1.38 11.44 0.93
N LEU A 34 0.88 10.95 -0.22
CA LEU A 34 0.40 9.58 -0.33
C LEU A 34 1.50 8.55 -0.04
N LEU A 35 2.77 8.89 -0.28
CA LEU A 35 3.88 7.96 0.01
C LEU A 35 3.94 7.62 1.50
N ASP A 36 3.60 8.57 2.37
CA ASP A 36 3.59 8.36 3.81
C ASP A 36 2.50 7.39 4.27
N GLN A 37 1.49 7.15 3.41
CA GLN A 37 0.44 6.18 3.70
C GLN A 37 0.84 4.74 3.34
N ILE A 38 1.90 4.58 2.53
CA ILE A 38 2.35 3.25 2.15
C ILE A 38 2.83 2.50 3.39
N GLY A 39 2.25 1.33 3.61
CA GLY A 39 2.56 0.50 4.76
C GLY A 39 1.72 0.77 6.01
N GLN A 40 0.91 1.84 6.02
CA GLN A 40 0.01 2.15 7.15
C GLN A 40 -1.29 1.34 7.06
N THR A 41 -1.18 0.07 6.68
CA THR A 41 -2.32 -0.80 6.45
C THR A 41 -2.82 -1.42 7.76
N PRO A 42 -4.14 -1.60 7.91
CA PRO A 42 -4.69 -2.18 9.14
C PRO A 42 -4.42 -3.66 9.28
N LEU A 43 -4.45 -4.13 10.50
CA LEU A 43 -4.42 -5.55 10.84
C LEU A 43 -5.83 -5.94 11.30
N LEU A 44 -6.45 -6.89 10.59
CA LEU A 44 -7.87 -7.26 10.79
C LEU A 44 -7.97 -8.70 11.30
N ARG A 45 -8.70 -8.90 12.39
CA ARG A 45 -8.94 -10.24 12.91
C ARG A 45 -10.05 -10.93 12.11
N LEU A 46 -9.77 -12.16 11.68
CA LEU A 46 -10.78 -13.01 11.02
C LEU A 46 -11.54 -13.80 12.08
N ALA A 47 -12.82 -13.50 12.24
CA ALA A 47 -13.65 -14.20 13.24
C ALA A 47 -14.53 -15.28 12.60
N ARG A 48 -15.35 -14.89 11.62
CA ARG A 48 -16.37 -15.80 11.06
C ARG A 48 -15.79 -16.94 10.22
N VAL A 49 -14.78 -16.63 9.42
CA VAL A 49 -14.14 -17.63 8.55
C VAL A 49 -13.40 -18.70 9.36
N MET A 50 -13.01 -18.35 10.59
CA MET A 50 -12.23 -19.21 11.47
C MET A 50 -13.05 -19.83 12.60
N ALA A 51 -14.38 -19.83 12.47
CA ALA A 51 -15.29 -20.29 13.54
C ALA A 51 -15.08 -21.76 13.93
N ASP A 52 -14.58 -22.57 13.00
CA ASP A 52 -14.36 -24.01 13.22
C ASP A 52 -12.97 -24.33 13.79
N LEU A 53 -12.12 -23.32 14.01
CA LEU A 53 -10.81 -23.54 14.61
C LEU A 53 -10.88 -23.51 16.14
N PRO A 54 -9.94 -24.19 16.82
CA PRO A 54 -9.85 -24.09 18.29
C PRO A 54 -9.76 -22.64 18.76
N ALA A 55 -10.36 -22.33 19.89
CA ALA A 55 -10.39 -20.97 20.46
C ALA A 55 -8.98 -20.41 20.75
N SER A 56 -7.98 -21.28 20.85
CA SER A 56 -6.58 -20.87 21.05
C SER A 56 -5.91 -20.36 19.77
N VAL A 57 -6.58 -20.49 18.60
CA VAL A 57 -6.02 -20.05 17.32
C VAL A 57 -6.63 -18.71 16.92
N GLU A 58 -5.80 -17.73 16.66
CA GLU A 58 -6.24 -16.45 16.12
C GLU A 58 -5.58 -16.25 14.74
N VAL A 59 -6.38 -15.80 13.77
CA VAL A 59 -5.91 -15.50 12.44
C VAL A 59 -6.15 -14.02 12.14
N TRP A 60 -5.11 -13.35 11.70
CA TRP A 60 -5.13 -11.93 11.39
C TRP A 60 -4.69 -11.69 9.96
N VAL A 61 -5.34 -10.75 9.28
CA VAL A 61 -5.02 -10.35 7.92
C VAL A 61 -4.40 -8.96 7.93
N LYS A 62 -3.21 -8.84 7.39
CA LYS A 62 -2.61 -7.55 7.12
C LYS A 62 -3.24 -7.04 5.81
N ALA A 63 -4.06 -6.00 5.88
CA ALA A 63 -4.93 -5.57 4.79
C ALA A 63 -4.17 -4.73 3.76
N GLU A 64 -3.30 -5.37 2.99
CA GLU A 64 -2.37 -4.68 2.08
C GLU A 64 -3.05 -3.99 0.88
N TRP A 65 -4.33 -4.27 0.63
CA TRP A 65 -5.12 -3.53 -0.36
C TRP A 65 -5.43 -2.10 0.06
N PHE A 66 -5.16 -1.71 1.30
CA PHE A 66 -5.31 -0.33 1.77
C PHE A 66 -4.10 0.56 1.43
N ASN A 67 -3.02 0.01 0.87
CA ASN A 67 -1.96 0.85 0.34
C ASN A 67 -2.49 1.74 -0.81
N PRO A 68 -1.95 2.93 -1.02
CA PRO A 68 -2.42 3.84 -2.08
C PRO A 68 -2.48 3.24 -3.48
N GLY A 69 -1.54 2.37 -3.86
CA GLY A 69 -1.57 1.63 -5.12
C GLY A 69 -2.35 0.33 -5.06
N GLY A 70 -2.98 0.03 -3.91
CA GLY A 70 -3.87 -1.11 -3.74
C GLY A 70 -3.20 -2.45 -3.46
N SER A 71 -1.91 -2.49 -3.14
CA SER A 71 -1.26 -3.78 -2.89
C SER A 71 0.02 -3.66 -2.06
N VAL A 72 0.51 -4.82 -1.60
CA VAL A 72 1.78 -4.93 -0.90
C VAL A 72 2.98 -4.46 -1.75
N LYS A 73 2.83 -4.38 -3.08
CA LYS A 73 3.92 -3.97 -3.97
C LYS A 73 4.31 -2.50 -3.77
N ASP A 74 3.40 -1.68 -3.23
CA ASP A 74 3.71 -0.29 -2.89
C ASP A 74 4.91 -0.21 -1.93
N ARG A 75 4.96 -1.09 -0.93
CA ARG A 75 6.07 -1.14 0.04
C ARG A 75 7.41 -1.43 -0.64
N ALA A 76 7.43 -2.47 -1.48
CA ALA A 76 8.66 -2.90 -2.16
C ALA A 76 9.13 -1.83 -3.15
N ALA A 77 8.20 -1.31 -3.96
CA ALA A 77 8.52 -0.29 -4.96
C ALA A 77 9.06 1.00 -4.30
N LEU A 78 8.40 1.45 -3.22
CA LEU A 78 8.86 2.64 -2.50
C LEU A 78 10.29 2.44 -1.98
N ARG A 79 10.55 1.30 -1.36
CA ARG A 79 11.89 1.03 -0.82
C ARG A 79 12.96 0.94 -1.90
N MET A 80 12.63 0.33 -3.05
CA MET A 80 13.57 0.26 -4.19
C MET A 80 13.87 1.65 -4.74
N VAL A 81 12.85 2.49 -4.88
CA VAL A 81 13.02 3.87 -5.37
C VAL A 81 13.88 4.69 -4.38
N GLU A 82 13.53 4.66 -3.10
CA GLU A 82 14.29 5.39 -2.07
C GLU A 82 15.76 4.97 -2.04
N GLU A 83 16.02 3.67 -2.14
CA GLU A 83 17.38 3.16 -2.16
C GLU A 83 18.13 3.58 -3.43
N ALA A 84 17.45 3.58 -4.59
CA ALA A 84 18.05 4.04 -5.84
C ALA A 84 18.39 5.54 -5.77
N GLU A 85 17.49 6.35 -5.19
CA GLU A 85 17.76 7.79 -4.97
C GLU A 85 18.95 7.97 -4.03
N ARG A 86 18.95 7.27 -2.91
CA ARG A 86 20.01 7.36 -1.89
C ARG A 86 21.38 7.01 -2.46
N ARG A 87 21.43 6.07 -3.43
CA ARG A 87 22.68 5.68 -4.10
C ARG A 87 23.04 6.56 -5.29
N GLY A 88 22.19 7.52 -5.63
CA GLY A 88 22.40 8.36 -6.80
C GLY A 88 22.15 7.67 -8.15
N HIS A 89 21.48 6.51 -8.14
CA HIS A 89 21.14 5.78 -9.35
C HIS A 89 19.87 6.33 -10.03
N LEU A 90 18.98 6.96 -9.25
CA LEU A 90 17.75 7.56 -9.75
C LEU A 90 17.71 9.04 -9.35
N HIS A 91 17.56 9.91 -10.34
CA HIS A 91 17.44 11.35 -10.16
C HIS A 91 16.60 11.92 -11.33
N SER A 92 16.33 13.22 -11.34
CA SER A 92 15.31 13.85 -12.20
C SER A 92 15.48 13.59 -13.71
N ASP A 93 16.69 13.34 -14.18
CA ASP A 93 16.97 13.10 -15.61
C ASP A 93 17.09 11.60 -15.95
N LYS A 94 16.76 10.73 -15.01
CA LYS A 94 16.74 9.29 -15.23
C LYS A 94 15.30 8.78 -15.38
N VAL A 95 15.17 7.72 -16.16
CA VAL A 95 13.90 7.02 -16.34
C VAL A 95 13.98 5.67 -15.61
N LEU A 96 13.00 5.40 -14.74
CA LEU A 96 12.87 4.07 -14.16
C LEU A 96 12.21 3.16 -15.18
N ILE A 97 12.90 2.11 -15.60
CA ILE A 97 12.36 1.14 -16.57
C ILE A 97 12.23 -0.23 -15.88
N ASP A 98 11.07 -0.86 -16.02
CA ASP A 98 10.86 -2.21 -15.50
C ASP A 98 9.92 -3.00 -16.42
N ALA A 99 10.13 -4.33 -16.44
CA ALA A 99 9.28 -5.26 -17.20
C ALA A 99 8.23 -5.85 -16.25
N THR A 100 7.09 -5.17 -16.15
CA THR A 100 6.03 -5.59 -15.25
C THR A 100 4.65 -5.20 -15.80
N SER A 101 3.68 -6.10 -15.68
CA SER A 101 2.28 -5.82 -16.03
C SER A 101 1.38 -5.86 -14.79
N GLY A 102 1.95 -5.99 -13.62
CA GLY A 102 1.22 -6.21 -12.37
C GLY A 102 1.26 -5.01 -11.42
N ASN A 103 1.01 -5.30 -10.16
CA ASN A 103 0.91 -4.28 -9.11
C ASN A 103 2.22 -3.52 -8.87
N THR A 104 3.36 -4.11 -9.22
CA THR A 104 4.65 -3.40 -9.15
C THR A 104 4.66 -2.21 -10.10
N GLY A 105 4.18 -2.39 -11.32
CA GLY A 105 4.08 -1.28 -12.29
C GLY A 105 3.14 -0.19 -11.82
N ILE A 106 2.00 -0.56 -11.21
CA ILE A 106 1.07 0.40 -10.62
C ILE A 106 1.78 1.23 -9.53
N ALA A 107 2.52 0.54 -8.67
CA ALA A 107 3.26 1.20 -7.57
C ALA A 107 4.33 2.15 -8.10
N TYR A 108 5.11 1.74 -9.12
CA TYR A 108 6.11 2.63 -9.72
C TYR A 108 5.47 3.85 -10.38
N ALA A 109 4.35 3.66 -11.10
CA ALA A 109 3.65 4.78 -11.73
C ALA A 109 3.17 5.78 -10.69
N LEU A 110 2.59 5.29 -9.57
CA LEU A 110 2.15 6.14 -8.47
C LEU A 110 3.33 6.90 -7.84
N ILE A 111 4.40 6.20 -7.50
CA ILE A 111 5.57 6.78 -6.84
C ILE A 111 6.25 7.79 -7.76
N GLY A 112 6.38 7.45 -9.05
CA GLY A 112 6.95 8.35 -10.06
C GLY A 112 6.15 9.64 -10.21
N ALA A 113 4.81 9.52 -10.22
CA ALA A 113 3.94 10.68 -10.29
C ALA A 113 4.12 11.63 -9.09
N ILE A 114 4.29 11.05 -7.89
CA ILE A 114 4.44 11.86 -6.67
C ILE A 114 5.85 12.47 -6.56
N LYS A 115 6.87 11.71 -6.92
CA LYS A 115 8.28 12.14 -6.79
C LYS A 115 8.79 12.92 -8.01
N GLY A 116 8.06 12.90 -9.13
CA GLY A 116 8.40 13.69 -10.32
C GLY A 116 9.43 13.05 -11.25
N PHE A 117 9.62 11.72 -11.22
CA PHE A 117 10.50 11.08 -12.19
C PHE A 117 9.71 10.25 -13.21
N GLN A 118 10.32 10.03 -14.35
CA GLN A 118 9.69 9.29 -15.44
C GLN A 118 9.74 7.79 -15.19
N VAL A 119 8.62 7.12 -15.49
CA VAL A 119 8.53 5.67 -15.41
C VAL A 119 8.14 5.10 -16.77
N GLU A 120 8.84 4.08 -17.21
CA GLU A 120 8.58 3.37 -18.45
C GLU A 120 8.40 1.89 -18.15
N LEU A 121 7.21 1.35 -18.49
CA LEU A 121 6.88 -0.04 -18.18
C LEU A 121 6.77 -0.86 -19.46
N VAL A 122 7.55 -1.92 -19.52
CA VAL A 122 7.47 -2.89 -20.62
C VAL A 122 6.44 -3.95 -20.26
N MET A 123 5.41 -4.07 -21.08
CA MET A 123 4.31 -5.01 -20.83
C MET A 123 4.06 -5.92 -22.03
N PRO A 124 3.62 -7.19 -21.80
CA PRO A 124 3.17 -8.03 -22.91
C PRO A 124 2.00 -7.38 -23.66
N ALA A 125 1.93 -7.62 -24.96
CA ALA A 125 0.89 -7.02 -25.80
C ALA A 125 -0.53 -7.41 -25.35
N ASN A 126 -0.70 -8.61 -24.79
CA ASN A 126 -1.99 -9.15 -24.36
C ASN A 126 -2.47 -8.68 -22.97
N VAL A 127 -1.78 -7.71 -22.35
CA VAL A 127 -2.26 -7.11 -21.09
C VAL A 127 -3.58 -6.37 -21.34
N SER A 128 -4.54 -6.53 -20.43
CA SER A 128 -5.87 -5.93 -20.58
C SER A 128 -5.82 -4.40 -20.71
N GLN A 129 -6.76 -3.85 -21.48
CA GLN A 129 -6.85 -2.39 -21.66
C GLN A 129 -7.09 -1.64 -20.35
N GLU A 130 -7.88 -2.26 -19.47
CA GLU A 130 -8.13 -1.72 -18.12
C GLU A 130 -6.82 -1.50 -17.35
N ARG A 131 -5.94 -2.51 -17.38
CA ARG A 131 -4.64 -2.42 -16.66
C ARG A 131 -3.72 -1.37 -17.31
N LYS A 132 -3.72 -1.31 -18.64
CA LYS A 132 -2.96 -0.28 -19.36
C LYS A 132 -3.46 1.13 -18.99
N ALA A 133 -4.78 1.30 -18.91
CA ALA A 133 -5.38 2.58 -18.54
C ALA A 133 -5.04 2.99 -17.11
N LEU A 134 -5.08 2.03 -16.17
CA LEU A 134 -4.74 2.28 -14.77
C LEU A 134 -3.30 2.80 -14.62
N VAL A 135 -2.35 2.20 -15.32
CA VAL A 135 -0.95 2.63 -15.27
C VAL A 135 -0.77 4.00 -15.93
N ARG A 136 -1.42 4.26 -17.03
CA ARG A 136 -1.38 5.56 -17.71
C ARG A 136 -1.93 6.69 -16.87
N UNK A 137 -2.79 6.38 -16.27
CA UNK A 137 -3.41 7.34 -15.42
C UNK A 137 -2.49 7.82 -14.38
N UNK A 138 -1.65 7.09 -14.00
CA UNK A 138 -0.71 7.41 -13.05
C UNK A 138 0.46 8.09 -13.63
N UNK A 139 0.75 7.76 -14.75
CA UNK A 139 1.80 8.28 -15.45
C UNK A 139 1.49 9.56 -16.20
N UNK A 140 0.44 9.69 -16.38
CA UNK A 140 -0.01 10.86 -17.00
C UNK A 140 -0.06 12.07 -16.11
N THR A 141 -0.26 11.84 -14.90
CA THR A 141 -0.29 12.89 -13.89
C THR A 141 1.10 13.50 -13.64
N ALA A 142 2.12 12.81 -13.97
CA ALA A 142 3.49 13.28 -13.78
C ALA A 142 3.98 14.27 -14.85
N ARG A 143 3.18 14.50 -15.89
CA ARG A 143 3.51 15.43 -16.97
C ARG A 143 2.64 16.70 -16.90
N GLY A 144 2.69 17.38 -15.75
CA GLY A 144 2.03 18.68 -15.58
C GLY A 144 2.98 19.85 -15.81
#